data_a7489cc5849438bfd5fef3fc8658943d
#
_entry.id   a7489cc5849438bfd5fef3fc8658943d
#
_cell.length_a   1.000
_cell.length_b   1.000
_cell.length_c   1.000
_cell.angle_alpha   90.00
_cell.angle_beta   90.00
_cell.angle_gamma   90.00
#
_symmetry.space_group_name_H-M   'P 1'
#
loop_
_entity.id
_entity.type
_entity.pdbx_description
1 polymer ?
#
loop_
_entity_poly.entity_id
_entity_poly.type
_entity_poly.pdbx_seq_one_letter_code
_entity_poly.pdbx_strand_id
1 'polypeptide(L)'
;MTTVLWVISGIFLAALAIAALVRGRASRIALRAVHRSRSRVDRFKLTKKALIRETLLADDAIAAAVLEHAAEQSIDVAAAWGRVETYIDEIVPFFNILTYYKIGLVVSKALLNCFYKISAEYAGRESSEVLPRDAIVIYLMNHRSNADYVLVGYVLSGRVAISYAVGEWARTFPLEYIFKSFGAYFIRRKYREKLYHTVLERYVQLITRNGVTQGIFLEGGLSRDGKLGSAKIGLLDYLLGVARDPAMRHRLHVVPVAINYDRVLEDRSLLRELDAREGHQRPPRYVQLAEVLRYVWWNTARLVARRWKRYGRASVVIGEPFPLAPWLDQQDRETGGIFEISRPERLKRIQRLSDSVLERIAAIIPVTPVTLACAAIQSFDGDFVSHTSLISRMAEMRDVLHELNARMVHRDGAIDDIFDRAWRMLRMRRMLAKVGAGYAILAANRPLVSYYANSIAHLLGPFAEGVRARDSLPALERGGFG
;
A
#
# COMPACT_ATOMS: atom_id res chain seq x y z
N MET A 1 17.27 -3.45 -3.69
CA MET A 1 16.21 -4.09 -2.89
C MET A 1 16.72 -4.63 -1.55
N THR A 2 17.84 -5.34 -1.51
CA THR A 2 18.45 -5.86 -0.27
C THR A 2 18.89 -4.78 0.72
N THR A 3 19.31 -3.60 0.25
CA THR A 3 19.82 -2.50 1.09
C THR A 3 18.76 -1.76 1.89
N VAL A 4 17.54 -1.62 1.37
CA VAL A 4 16.39 -1.07 2.11
C VAL A 4 15.95 -2.06 3.20
N LEU A 5 16.08 -3.36 2.93
CA LEU A 5 15.81 -4.45 3.87
C LEU A 5 16.69 -4.38 5.12
N TRP A 6 17.99 -4.10 4.97
CA TRP A 6 18.91 -3.96 6.10
C TRP A 6 18.62 -2.70 6.93
N VAL A 7 18.12 -1.61 6.30
CA VAL A 7 17.68 -0.41 7.03
C VAL A 7 16.43 -0.71 7.86
N ILE A 8 15.44 -1.37 7.27
CA ILE A 8 14.21 -1.76 7.98
C ILE A 8 14.54 -2.75 9.08
N SER A 9 15.42 -3.72 8.83
CA SER A 9 15.88 -4.69 9.85
C SER A 9 16.68 -4.02 10.96
N GLY A 10 17.57 -3.08 10.66
CA GLY A 10 18.34 -2.32 11.65
C GLY A 10 17.45 -1.41 12.50
N ILE A 11 16.47 -0.74 11.89
CA ILE A 11 15.48 0.07 12.61
C ILE A 11 14.59 -0.83 13.48
N PHE A 12 14.25 -2.01 12.99
CA PHE A 12 13.44 -2.96 13.74
C PHE A 12 14.19 -3.58 14.91
N LEU A 13 15.46 -3.92 14.76
CA LEU A 13 16.33 -4.40 15.84
C LEU A 13 16.58 -3.30 16.89
N ALA A 14 16.76 -2.05 16.47
CA ALA A 14 16.85 -0.91 17.38
C ALA A 14 15.51 -0.69 18.13
N ALA A 15 14.37 -0.86 17.46
CA ALA A 15 13.05 -0.78 18.08
C ALA A 15 12.78 -1.95 19.04
N LEU A 16 13.25 -3.16 18.73
CA LEU A 16 13.20 -4.31 19.65
C LEU A 16 14.08 -4.10 20.89
N ALA A 17 15.25 -3.50 20.74
CA ALA A 17 16.12 -3.14 21.86
C ALA A 17 15.50 -2.05 22.74
N ILE A 18 14.86 -1.04 22.14
CA ILE A 18 14.09 0.00 22.84
C ILE A 18 12.86 -0.61 23.53
N ALA A 19 12.15 -1.52 22.88
CA ALA A 19 11.01 -2.22 23.46
C ALA A 19 11.42 -3.14 24.63
N ALA A 20 12.60 -3.74 24.58
CA ALA A 20 13.16 -4.52 25.68
C ALA A 20 13.51 -3.64 26.89
N LEU A 21 14.01 -2.43 26.68
CA LEU A 21 14.31 -1.44 27.73
C LEU A 21 13.05 -0.85 28.38
N VAL A 22 11.92 -0.80 27.65
CA VAL A 22 10.63 -0.28 28.16
C VAL A 22 9.77 -1.38 28.82
N ARG A 23 10.27 -2.61 28.89
CA ARG A 23 9.55 -3.83 29.24
C ARG A 23 8.75 -3.82 30.58
N GLY A 24 9.14 -2.99 31.54
CA GLY A 24 8.52 -3.00 32.87
C GLY A 24 7.19 -2.22 32.99
N ARG A 25 6.96 -1.22 32.14
CA ARG A 25 5.74 -0.36 32.17
C ARG A 25 4.74 -0.67 31.07
N ALA A 26 5.20 -1.16 29.91
CA ALA A 26 4.37 -1.43 28.74
C ALA A 26 3.46 -2.66 28.89
N SER A 27 3.82 -3.63 29.72
CA SER A 27 3.02 -4.86 29.89
C SER A 27 1.64 -4.61 30.52
N ARG A 28 1.54 -3.67 31.46
CA ARG A 28 0.27 -3.32 32.11
C ARG A 28 -0.66 -2.50 31.19
N ILE A 29 -0.09 -1.65 30.34
CA ILE A 29 -0.85 -0.84 29.37
C ILE A 29 -1.35 -1.71 28.23
N ALA A 30 -0.53 -2.65 27.72
CA ALA A 30 -0.89 -3.57 26.66
C ALA A 30 -2.02 -4.55 27.08
N LEU A 31 -2.01 -5.07 28.31
CA LEU A 31 -3.09 -5.92 28.82
C LEU A 31 -4.44 -5.16 28.89
N ARG A 32 -4.41 -3.90 29.31
CA ARG A 32 -5.62 -3.04 29.32
C ARG A 32 -6.12 -2.69 27.93
N ALA A 33 -5.21 -2.56 26.94
CA ALA A 33 -5.59 -2.33 25.55
C ALA A 33 -6.25 -3.53 24.89
N VAL A 34 -5.79 -4.75 25.19
CA VAL A 34 -6.40 -6.00 24.70
C VAL A 34 -7.82 -6.19 25.27
N HIS A 35 -8.04 -5.91 26.55
CA HIS A 35 -9.38 -5.99 27.16
C HIS A 35 -10.35 -4.89 26.69
N ARG A 36 -9.85 -3.74 26.21
CA ARG A 36 -10.67 -2.66 25.64
C ARG A 36 -10.84 -2.74 24.12
N SER A 37 -10.02 -3.54 23.44
CA SER A 37 -10.10 -3.69 21.99
C SER A 37 -11.29 -4.57 21.61
N ARG A 38 -12.30 -3.97 20.99
CA ARG A 38 -13.39 -4.66 20.30
C ARG A 38 -12.95 -5.20 18.93
N SER A 39 -11.63 -5.44 18.72
CA SER A 39 -11.12 -5.86 17.42
C SER A 39 -11.62 -7.28 17.09
N ARG A 40 -12.17 -7.41 15.88
CA ARG A 40 -12.56 -8.69 15.31
C ARG A 40 -11.29 -9.44 14.92
N VAL A 41 -10.93 -10.46 15.67
CA VAL A 41 -9.93 -11.45 15.26
C VAL A 41 -10.68 -12.62 14.65
N ASP A 42 -10.45 -12.86 13.37
CA ASP A 42 -11.07 -13.96 12.67
C ASP A 42 -10.64 -15.28 13.32
N ARG A 43 -11.60 -16.08 13.78
CA ARG A 43 -11.33 -17.33 14.53
C ARG A 43 -10.41 -18.28 13.76
N PHE A 44 -10.52 -18.27 12.45
CA PHE A 44 -9.69 -19.11 11.58
C PHE A 44 -8.19 -18.78 11.67
N LYS A 45 -7.80 -17.53 11.95
CA LYS A 45 -6.39 -17.16 12.16
C LYS A 45 -5.76 -17.85 13.36
N LEU A 46 -6.57 -18.32 14.31
CA LEU A 46 -6.12 -19.05 15.48
C LEU A 46 -5.98 -20.55 15.19
N THR A 47 -6.39 -21.00 14.01
CA THR A 47 -6.28 -22.40 13.59
C THR A 47 -4.80 -22.77 13.45
N LYS A 48 -4.44 -23.94 13.98
CA LYS A 48 -3.06 -24.46 13.89
C LYS A 48 -2.68 -24.64 12.42
N LYS A 49 -1.47 -24.24 12.05
CA LYS A 49 -0.92 -24.42 10.69
C LYS A 49 -1.04 -25.87 10.20
N ALA A 50 -0.90 -26.86 11.11
CA ALA A 50 -1.05 -28.29 10.79
C ALA A 50 -2.42 -28.60 10.18
N LEU A 51 -3.52 -28.07 10.76
CA LEU A 51 -4.87 -28.33 10.23
C LEU A 51 -5.08 -27.67 8.86
N ILE A 52 -4.54 -26.47 8.66
CA ILE A 52 -4.60 -25.82 7.34
C ILE A 52 -3.83 -26.64 6.31
N ARG A 53 -2.64 -27.16 6.67
CA ARG A 53 -1.85 -28.05 5.84
C ARG A 53 -2.61 -29.32 5.47
N GLU A 54 -3.20 -30.00 6.45
CA GLU A 54 -4.02 -31.20 6.23
C GLU A 54 -5.19 -30.92 5.27
N THR A 55 -5.91 -29.81 5.47
CA THR A 55 -7.01 -29.41 4.58
C THR A 55 -6.55 -29.18 3.14
N LEU A 56 -5.38 -28.57 2.96
CA LEU A 56 -4.85 -28.35 1.61
C LEU A 56 -4.31 -29.62 0.97
N LEU A 57 -3.70 -30.52 1.73
CA LEU A 57 -3.23 -31.81 1.21
C LEU A 57 -4.38 -32.75 0.83
N ALA A 58 -5.56 -32.58 1.43
CA ALA A 58 -6.79 -33.32 1.10
C ALA A 58 -7.63 -32.64 0.01
N ASP A 59 -7.16 -31.57 -0.64
CA ASP A 59 -7.92 -30.82 -1.65
C ASP A 59 -7.82 -31.49 -3.03
N ASP A 60 -8.98 -31.86 -3.60
CA ASP A 60 -9.07 -32.58 -4.89
C ASP A 60 -8.44 -31.81 -6.06
N ALA A 61 -8.53 -30.46 -6.07
CA ALA A 61 -7.95 -29.66 -7.13
C ALA A 61 -6.41 -29.64 -7.02
N ILE A 62 -5.86 -29.69 -5.82
CA ILE A 62 -4.41 -29.84 -5.61
C ILE A 62 -3.97 -31.23 -6.05
N ALA A 63 -4.73 -32.29 -5.68
CA ALA A 63 -4.42 -33.66 -6.11
C ALA A 63 -4.42 -33.82 -7.65
N ALA A 64 -5.42 -33.26 -8.33
CA ALA A 64 -5.46 -33.23 -9.78
C ALA A 64 -4.27 -32.49 -10.40
N ALA A 65 -3.91 -31.31 -9.83
CA ALA A 65 -2.76 -30.53 -10.31
C ALA A 65 -1.41 -31.24 -10.06
N VAL A 66 -1.29 -32.06 -9.02
CA VAL A 66 -0.11 -32.91 -8.74
C VAL A 66 0.05 -33.95 -9.82
N LEU A 67 -1.02 -34.67 -10.18
CA LEU A 67 -0.97 -35.69 -11.24
C LEU A 67 -0.59 -35.07 -12.59
N GLU A 68 -1.21 -33.94 -12.96
CA GLU A 68 -0.88 -33.20 -14.17
C GLU A 68 0.58 -32.77 -14.19
N HIS A 69 1.05 -32.16 -13.09
CA HIS A 69 2.44 -31.70 -12.97
C HIS A 69 3.46 -32.84 -13.03
N ALA A 70 3.15 -33.98 -12.39
CA ALA A 70 4.01 -35.17 -12.43
C ALA A 70 4.15 -35.70 -13.86
N ALA A 71 3.02 -35.76 -14.62
CA ALA A 71 3.03 -36.14 -16.00
C ALA A 71 3.78 -35.16 -16.90
N GLU A 72 3.52 -33.85 -16.79
CA GLU A 72 4.17 -32.80 -17.60
C GLU A 72 5.69 -32.76 -17.39
N GLN A 73 6.16 -32.95 -16.15
CA GLN A 73 7.57 -32.85 -15.79
C GLN A 73 8.29 -34.22 -15.81
N SER A 74 7.57 -35.31 -16.10
CA SER A 74 8.10 -36.67 -16.05
C SER A 74 8.78 -37.02 -14.73
N ILE A 75 8.16 -36.60 -13.61
CA ILE A 75 8.64 -36.87 -12.25
C ILE A 75 7.69 -37.80 -11.51
N ASP A 76 8.20 -38.43 -10.44
CA ASP A 76 7.35 -39.24 -9.57
C ASP A 76 6.30 -38.39 -8.84
N VAL A 77 5.09 -38.95 -8.67
CA VAL A 77 3.95 -38.31 -7.98
C VAL A 77 4.32 -37.92 -6.55
N ALA A 78 5.12 -38.75 -5.83
CA ALA A 78 5.59 -38.42 -4.50
C ALA A 78 6.52 -37.20 -4.52
N ALA A 79 7.37 -37.03 -5.52
CA ALA A 79 8.19 -35.83 -5.68
C ALA A 79 7.35 -34.57 -5.95
N ALA A 80 6.26 -34.68 -6.72
CA ALA A 80 5.33 -33.58 -6.95
C ALA A 80 4.58 -33.18 -5.65
N TRP A 81 4.16 -34.14 -4.82
CA TRP A 81 3.61 -33.87 -3.49
C TRP A 81 4.62 -33.19 -2.55
N GLY A 82 5.88 -33.58 -2.58
CA GLY A 82 6.96 -32.91 -1.83
C GLY A 82 7.10 -31.42 -2.18
N ARG A 83 6.85 -31.05 -3.45
CA ARG A 83 6.76 -29.63 -3.86
C ARG A 83 5.56 -28.94 -3.26
N VAL A 84 4.38 -29.58 -3.28
CA VAL A 84 3.16 -29.01 -2.64
C VAL A 84 3.40 -28.72 -1.18
N GLU A 85 4.00 -29.65 -0.43
CA GLU A 85 4.35 -29.42 0.98
C GLU A 85 5.28 -28.22 1.16
N THR A 86 6.29 -28.09 0.31
CA THR A 86 7.20 -26.93 0.29
C THR A 86 6.42 -25.62 0.04
N TYR A 87 5.48 -25.61 -0.92
CA TYR A 87 4.66 -24.44 -1.22
C TYR A 87 3.72 -24.08 -0.07
N ILE A 88 3.08 -25.07 0.57
CA ILE A 88 2.23 -24.86 1.75
C ILE A 88 3.06 -24.25 2.88
N ASP A 89 4.26 -24.77 3.14
CA ASP A 89 5.15 -24.25 4.19
C ASP A 89 5.61 -22.81 3.93
N GLU A 90 5.73 -22.45 2.67
CA GLU A 90 6.07 -21.10 2.25
C GLU A 90 4.89 -20.14 2.37
N ILE A 91 3.74 -20.53 1.81
CA ILE A 91 2.55 -19.67 1.68
C ILE A 91 1.87 -19.48 3.04
N VAL A 92 1.63 -20.57 3.78
CA VAL A 92 0.80 -20.56 4.99
C VAL A 92 1.53 -19.89 6.16
N PRO A 93 0.98 -18.81 6.73
CA PRO A 93 1.54 -18.16 7.91
C PRO A 93 1.28 -18.96 9.19
N PHE A 94 1.97 -18.58 10.24
CA PHE A 94 1.61 -18.91 11.62
C PHE A 94 1.20 -17.61 12.33
N PHE A 95 -0.06 -17.48 12.68
CA PHE A 95 -0.53 -16.30 13.38
C PHE A 95 -0.31 -16.44 14.88
N ASN A 96 0.38 -15.47 15.47
CA ASN A 96 0.55 -15.41 16.92
C ASN A 96 -0.11 -14.15 17.48
N ILE A 97 -1.27 -14.37 18.13
CA ILE A 97 -2.09 -13.29 18.67
C ILE A 97 -1.32 -12.42 19.70
N LEU A 98 -0.47 -13.05 20.51
CA LEU A 98 0.32 -12.33 21.53
C LEU A 98 1.39 -11.47 20.86
N THR A 99 2.08 -12.00 19.87
CA THR A 99 3.09 -11.28 19.08
C THR A 99 2.44 -10.12 18.33
N TYR A 100 1.29 -10.35 17.69
CA TYR A 100 0.55 -9.31 16.98
C TYR A 100 0.12 -8.16 17.89
N TYR A 101 -0.62 -8.43 18.97
CA TYR A 101 -1.19 -7.38 19.82
C TYR A 101 -0.18 -6.79 20.83
N LYS A 102 0.67 -7.61 21.45
CA LYS A 102 1.60 -7.11 22.49
C LYS A 102 2.85 -6.45 21.91
N ILE A 103 3.39 -7.00 20.82
CA ILE A 103 4.65 -6.52 20.23
C ILE A 103 4.36 -5.75 18.95
N GLY A 104 3.65 -6.36 18.00
CA GLY A 104 3.43 -5.81 16.68
C GLY A 104 2.79 -4.43 16.69
N LEU A 105 1.66 -4.28 17.35
CA LEU A 105 0.96 -2.98 17.41
C LEU A 105 1.72 -1.92 18.19
N VAL A 106 2.36 -2.29 19.31
CA VAL A 106 3.14 -1.33 20.12
C VAL A 106 4.35 -0.83 19.33
N VAL A 107 5.09 -1.74 18.69
CA VAL A 107 6.24 -1.41 17.84
C VAL A 107 5.79 -0.61 16.62
N SER A 108 4.72 -1.04 15.94
CA SER A 108 4.14 -0.32 14.79
C SER A 108 3.75 1.11 15.18
N LYS A 109 3.06 1.29 16.30
CA LYS A 109 2.68 2.60 16.82
C LYS A 109 3.91 3.47 17.12
N ALA A 110 4.91 2.90 17.79
CA ALA A 110 6.13 3.62 18.14
C ALA A 110 6.90 4.06 16.87
N LEU A 111 7.10 3.13 15.93
CA LEU A 111 7.78 3.41 14.67
C LEU A 111 7.02 4.44 13.83
N LEU A 112 5.72 4.22 13.58
CA LEU A 112 4.93 5.13 12.77
C LEU A 112 4.90 6.54 13.38
N ASN A 113 4.69 6.68 14.69
CA ASN A 113 4.68 7.98 15.35
C ASN A 113 6.07 8.62 15.44
N CYS A 114 7.14 7.83 15.41
CA CYS A 114 8.50 8.35 15.28
C CYS A 114 8.70 9.00 13.90
N PHE A 115 8.24 8.36 12.84
CA PHE A 115 8.46 8.84 11.47
C PHE A 115 7.38 9.80 10.98
N TYR A 116 6.11 9.57 11.30
CA TYR A 116 4.98 10.27 10.71
C TYR A 116 4.03 10.87 11.74
N LYS A 117 3.28 11.86 11.30
CA LYS A 117 2.00 12.25 11.90
C LYS A 117 0.89 11.53 11.12
N ILE A 118 0.25 10.54 11.75
CA ILE A 118 -0.76 9.72 11.08
C ILE A 118 -2.09 10.49 11.02
N SER A 119 -2.73 10.45 9.87
CA SER A 119 -4.09 10.90 9.62
C SER A 119 -4.90 9.75 9.06
N ALA A 120 -6.04 9.45 9.67
CA ALA A 120 -6.98 8.45 9.20
C ALA A 120 -8.36 9.07 9.09
N GLU A 121 -9.01 8.87 7.95
CA GLU A 121 -10.33 9.43 7.64
C GLU A 121 -11.22 8.36 7.00
N TYR A 122 -12.53 8.48 7.19
CA TYR A 122 -13.55 7.66 6.53
C TYR A 122 -14.26 8.49 5.49
N ALA A 123 -14.28 8.00 4.24
CA ALA A 123 -15.04 8.62 3.16
C ALA A 123 -16.42 8.00 3.08
N GLY A 124 -17.34 8.50 3.90
CA GLY A 124 -18.68 7.95 4.06
C GLY A 124 -18.89 7.33 5.43
N ARG A 125 -19.86 6.43 5.55
CA ARG A 125 -20.14 5.71 6.80
C ARG A 125 -19.01 4.74 7.13
N GLU A 126 -18.73 4.58 8.41
CA GLU A 126 -17.76 3.62 8.86
C GLU A 126 -18.15 2.18 8.46
N SER A 127 -17.18 1.40 8.03
CA SER A 127 -17.41 0.01 7.64
C SER A 127 -18.05 -0.83 8.74
N SER A 128 -17.79 -0.50 10.01
CA SER A 128 -18.40 -1.17 11.17
C SER A 128 -19.89 -0.93 11.34
N GLU A 129 -20.43 0.15 10.74
CA GLU A 129 -21.85 0.51 10.81
C GLU A 129 -22.66 -0.06 9.65
N VAL A 130 -22.00 -0.32 8.53
CA VAL A 130 -22.65 -0.70 7.25
C VAL A 130 -22.50 -2.19 6.94
N LEU A 131 -21.43 -2.83 7.43
CA LEU A 131 -21.13 -4.22 7.10
C LEU A 131 -21.95 -5.22 7.94
N PRO A 132 -22.55 -6.24 7.31
CA PRO A 132 -23.15 -7.36 8.01
C PRO A 132 -22.14 -8.04 8.94
N ARG A 133 -22.63 -8.66 10.02
CA ARG A 133 -21.77 -9.33 11.02
C ARG A 133 -20.96 -10.50 10.45
N ASP A 134 -21.49 -11.16 9.45
CA ASP A 134 -20.87 -12.29 8.75
C ASP A 134 -20.15 -11.89 7.46
N ALA A 135 -20.05 -10.58 7.18
CA ALA A 135 -19.35 -10.08 6.00
C ALA A 135 -17.91 -10.56 5.93
N ILE A 136 -17.48 -10.98 4.77
CA ILE A 136 -16.08 -11.27 4.41
C ILE A 136 -15.51 -10.01 3.78
N VAL A 137 -14.61 -9.38 4.50
CA VAL A 137 -14.11 -8.04 4.13
C VAL A 137 -12.78 -8.12 3.41
N ILE A 138 -12.73 -7.47 2.24
CA ILE A 138 -11.55 -7.38 1.40
C ILE A 138 -11.18 -5.91 1.27
N TYR A 139 -10.05 -5.52 1.87
CA TYR A 139 -9.49 -4.18 1.71
C TYR A 139 -8.65 -4.14 0.44
N LEU A 140 -9.10 -3.39 -0.57
CA LEU A 140 -8.36 -3.14 -1.80
C LEU A 140 -7.71 -1.77 -1.74
N MET A 141 -6.41 -1.69 -1.97
CA MET A 141 -5.64 -0.47 -1.71
C MET A 141 -4.56 -0.21 -2.76
N ASN A 142 -4.17 1.07 -2.89
CA ASN A 142 -2.98 1.47 -3.63
C ASN A 142 -1.70 1.19 -2.82
N HIS A 143 -0.53 1.19 -3.45
CA HIS A 143 0.73 0.80 -2.82
C HIS A 143 1.84 1.82 -3.02
N ARG A 144 2.10 2.63 -1.97
CA ARG A 144 3.07 3.74 -2.00
C ARG A 144 4.41 3.40 -1.34
N SER A 145 4.38 2.59 -0.27
CA SER A 145 5.54 2.29 0.58
C SER A 145 5.42 0.91 1.21
N ASN A 146 6.53 0.25 1.50
CA ASN A 146 6.50 -0.95 2.34
C ASN A 146 5.96 -0.67 3.75
N ALA A 147 5.91 0.60 4.17
CA ALA A 147 5.26 1.00 5.41
C ALA A 147 3.72 0.86 5.38
N ASP A 148 3.10 0.73 4.19
CA ASP A 148 1.64 0.63 4.05
C ASP A 148 1.06 -0.55 4.82
N TYR A 149 1.73 -1.70 4.84
CA TYR A 149 1.34 -2.88 5.63
C TYR A 149 1.18 -2.55 7.11
N VAL A 150 2.15 -1.79 7.65
CA VAL A 150 2.19 -1.40 9.05
C VAL A 150 1.20 -0.28 9.31
N LEU A 151 1.10 0.69 8.41
CA LEU A 151 0.24 1.87 8.54
C LEU A 151 -1.24 1.47 8.54
N VAL A 152 -1.69 0.71 7.55
CA VAL A 152 -3.09 0.26 7.46
C VAL A 152 -3.41 -0.72 8.59
N GLY A 153 -2.50 -1.65 8.89
CA GLY A 153 -2.62 -2.54 10.05
C GLY A 153 -2.77 -1.77 11.37
N TYR A 154 -2.04 -0.69 11.55
CA TYR A 154 -2.17 0.18 12.73
C TYR A 154 -3.49 0.95 12.75
N VAL A 155 -3.88 1.57 11.64
CA VAL A 155 -5.13 2.35 11.54
C VAL A 155 -6.35 1.47 11.83
N LEU A 156 -6.36 0.23 11.34
CA LEU A 156 -7.46 -0.72 11.53
C LEU A 156 -7.32 -1.63 12.76
N SER A 157 -6.22 -1.52 13.52
CA SER A 157 -5.88 -2.45 14.62
C SER A 157 -6.90 -2.52 15.76
N GLY A 158 -7.65 -1.47 15.98
CA GLY A 158 -8.75 -1.45 16.97
C GLY A 158 -10.02 -2.17 16.51
N ARG A 159 -10.09 -2.61 15.24
CA ARG A 159 -11.29 -3.13 14.58
C ARG A 159 -11.08 -4.52 14.01
N VAL A 160 -9.98 -4.72 13.28
CA VAL A 160 -9.73 -5.96 12.55
C VAL A 160 -8.23 -6.24 12.42
N ALA A 161 -7.88 -7.52 12.41
CA ALA A 161 -6.54 -7.99 12.03
C ALA A 161 -6.57 -8.41 10.56
N ILE A 162 -5.79 -7.73 9.71
CA ILE A 162 -5.77 -8.00 8.27
C ILE A 162 -4.70 -9.04 7.92
N SER A 163 -5.02 -9.97 7.02
CA SER A 163 -4.05 -10.83 6.35
C SER A 163 -3.64 -10.22 5.02
N TYR A 164 -2.35 -10.02 4.83
CA TYR A 164 -1.80 -9.43 3.60
C TYR A 164 -1.10 -10.46 2.75
N ALA A 165 -1.23 -10.29 1.43
CA ALA A 165 -0.36 -10.96 0.48
C ALA A 165 0.96 -10.20 0.38
N VAL A 166 2.08 -10.82 0.76
CA VAL A 166 3.41 -10.20 0.79
C VAL A 166 4.31 -10.85 -0.24
N GLY A 167 5.03 -10.04 -1.02
CA GLY A 167 5.95 -10.52 -2.04
C GLY A 167 7.25 -11.08 -1.48
N GLU A 168 8.03 -11.74 -2.35
CA GLU A 168 9.32 -12.41 -2.03
C GLU A 168 10.34 -11.53 -1.32
N TRP A 169 10.24 -10.19 -1.45
CA TRP A 169 11.19 -9.25 -0.84
C TRP A 169 11.26 -9.36 0.69
N ALA A 170 10.17 -9.78 1.33
CA ALA A 170 10.09 -9.91 2.78
C ALA A 170 10.53 -11.31 3.29
N ARG A 171 10.96 -12.21 2.39
CA ARG A 171 11.47 -13.55 2.73
C ARG A 171 12.92 -13.53 3.21
N THR A 172 13.26 -12.60 4.06
CA THR A 172 14.58 -12.45 4.68
C THR A 172 14.43 -12.43 6.19
N PHE A 173 15.27 -13.17 6.91
CA PHE A 173 15.30 -13.11 8.36
C PHE A 173 15.68 -11.69 8.84
N PRO A 174 14.99 -11.09 9.83
CA PRO A 174 13.85 -11.63 10.61
C PRO A 174 12.46 -11.28 10.02
N LEU A 175 12.37 -10.60 8.87
CA LEU A 175 11.13 -10.05 8.31
C LEU A 175 10.11 -11.14 8.00
N GLU A 176 10.55 -12.26 7.42
CA GLU A 176 9.66 -13.38 7.11
C GLU A 176 8.94 -13.88 8.36
N TYR A 177 9.67 -14.08 9.45
CA TYR A 177 9.10 -14.52 10.73
C TYR A 177 8.06 -13.51 11.25
N ILE A 178 8.37 -12.23 11.16
CA ILE A 178 7.50 -11.14 11.64
C ILE A 178 6.21 -11.09 10.83
N PHE A 179 6.29 -11.08 9.50
CA PHE A 179 5.12 -11.04 8.65
C PHE A 179 4.24 -12.29 8.81
N LYS A 180 4.87 -13.49 8.85
CA LYS A 180 4.13 -14.73 9.12
C LYS A 180 3.44 -14.73 10.48
N SER A 181 4.09 -14.20 11.52
CA SER A 181 3.49 -14.09 12.85
C SER A 181 2.30 -13.12 12.93
N PHE A 182 2.22 -12.19 11.98
CA PHE A 182 1.11 -11.25 11.82
C PHE A 182 0.00 -11.78 10.91
N GLY A 183 0.14 -13.00 10.38
CA GLY A 183 -0.85 -13.64 9.53
C GLY A 183 -0.77 -13.22 8.06
N ALA A 184 0.36 -12.64 7.65
CA ALA A 184 0.62 -12.37 6.24
C ALA A 184 1.10 -13.64 5.53
N TYR A 185 0.57 -13.91 4.33
CA TYR A 185 1.01 -15.02 3.49
C TYR A 185 1.91 -14.56 2.37
N PHE A 186 2.82 -15.45 1.95
CA PHE A 186 3.83 -15.10 0.96
C PHE A 186 3.42 -15.53 -0.44
N ILE A 187 3.75 -14.66 -1.43
CA ILE A 187 3.49 -14.94 -2.84
C ILE A 187 4.77 -14.77 -3.68
N ARG A 188 4.98 -15.68 -4.62
CA ARG A 188 6.01 -15.60 -5.65
C ARG A 188 5.44 -14.98 -6.92
N ARG A 189 5.70 -13.70 -7.17
CA ARG A 189 5.10 -12.96 -8.30
C ARG A 189 5.61 -13.40 -9.68
N LYS A 190 6.84 -13.92 -9.74
CA LYS A 190 7.51 -14.34 -11.00
C LYS A 190 7.39 -15.83 -11.27
N TYR A 191 6.80 -16.58 -10.36
CA TYR A 191 6.66 -18.01 -10.50
C TYR A 191 5.48 -18.32 -11.42
N ARG A 192 5.71 -19.15 -12.45
CA ARG A 192 4.71 -19.44 -13.48
C ARG A 192 4.17 -20.87 -13.42
N GLU A 193 4.63 -21.65 -12.45
CA GLU A 193 4.26 -23.05 -12.31
C GLU A 193 2.80 -23.19 -11.89
N LYS A 194 2.02 -23.95 -12.68
CA LYS A 194 0.59 -24.15 -12.46
C LYS A 194 0.30 -24.75 -11.08
N LEU A 195 1.09 -25.75 -10.67
CA LEU A 195 0.96 -26.38 -9.35
C LEU A 195 1.05 -25.37 -8.19
N TYR A 196 2.02 -24.46 -8.23
CA TYR A 196 2.14 -23.39 -7.23
C TYR A 196 0.91 -22.48 -7.19
N HIS A 197 0.42 -22.09 -8.37
CA HIS A 197 -0.76 -21.23 -8.46
C HIS A 197 -2.02 -21.92 -7.96
N THR A 198 -2.16 -23.23 -8.18
CA THR A 198 -3.28 -24.02 -7.64
C THR A 198 -3.22 -24.06 -6.12
N VAL A 199 -2.07 -24.34 -5.52
CA VAL A 199 -1.90 -24.32 -4.05
C VAL A 199 -2.22 -22.94 -3.46
N LEU A 200 -1.74 -21.87 -4.09
CA LEU A 200 -2.02 -20.51 -3.65
C LEU A 200 -3.50 -20.15 -3.78
N GLU A 201 -4.14 -20.49 -4.89
CA GLU A 201 -5.56 -20.28 -5.12
C GLU A 201 -6.40 -20.98 -4.07
N ARG A 202 -6.15 -22.27 -3.82
CA ARG A 202 -6.89 -23.04 -2.81
C ARG A 202 -6.69 -22.50 -1.41
N TYR A 203 -5.48 -22.07 -1.07
CA TYR A 203 -5.21 -21.40 0.21
C TYR A 203 -6.00 -20.08 0.34
N VAL A 204 -5.97 -19.21 -0.68
CA VAL A 204 -6.72 -17.94 -0.67
C VAL A 204 -8.23 -18.20 -0.55
N GLN A 205 -8.77 -19.19 -1.27
CA GLN A 205 -10.17 -19.59 -1.15
C GLN A 205 -10.50 -20.14 0.24
N LEU A 206 -9.63 -20.95 0.82
CA LEU A 206 -9.82 -21.52 2.17
C LEU A 206 -9.93 -20.41 3.21
N ILE A 207 -9.01 -19.46 3.24
CA ILE A 207 -9.06 -18.34 4.21
C ILE A 207 -10.26 -17.43 3.96
N THR A 208 -10.64 -17.22 2.70
CA THR A 208 -11.82 -16.40 2.35
C THR A 208 -13.12 -17.03 2.83
N ARG A 209 -13.34 -18.32 2.56
CA ARG A 209 -14.53 -19.07 3.04
C ARG A 209 -14.67 -19.03 4.56
N ASN A 210 -13.54 -19.02 5.24
CA ASN A 210 -13.48 -18.94 6.70
C ASN A 210 -13.56 -17.51 7.27
N GLY A 211 -13.89 -16.52 6.43
CA GLY A 211 -14.15 -15.15 6.86
C GLY A 211 -12.91 -14.35 7.24
N VAL A 212 -11.72 -14.78 6.83
CA VAL A 212 -10.50 -14.03 7.11
C VAL A 212 -10.50 -12.72 6.33
N THR A 213 -10.38 -11.62 7.04
CA THR A 213 -10.22 -10.30 6.46
C THR A 213 -8.89 -10.19 5.73
N GLN A 214 -8.93 -9.82 4.47
CA GLN A 214 -7.75 -9.74 3.61
C GLN A 214 -7.46 -8.32 3.14
N GLY A 215 -6.17 -8.01 2.96
CA GLY A 215 -5.70 -6.77 2.35
C GLY A 215 -4.90 -7.06 1.09
N ILE A 216 -5.30 -6.46 -0.02
CA ILE A 216 -4.67 -6.64 -1.32
C ILE A 216 -4.27 -5.29 -1.89
N PHE A 217 -2.99 -5.15 -2.25
CA PHE A 217 -2.51 -4.01 -3.01
C PHE A 217 -2.75 -4.27 -4.49
N LEU A 218 -3.75 -3.58 -5.06
CA LEU A 218 -4.19 -3.81 -6.44
C LEU A 218 -3.09 -3.61 -7.48
N GLU A 219 -2.18 -2.68 -7.26
CA GLU A 219 -1.06 -2.42 -8.16
C GLU A 219 -0.04 -3.58 -8.23
N GLY A 220 -0.12 -4.53 -7.29
CA GLY A 220 0.80 -5.66 -7.22
C GLY A 220 2.26 -5.29 -6.97
N GLY A 221 2.59 -4.03 -6.73
CA GLY A 221 3.92 -3.52 -6.41
C GLY A 221 3.90 -2.06 -6.06
N LEU A 222 5.02 -1.53 -5.55
CA LEU A 222 5.16 -0.11 -5.23
C LEU A 222 5.15 0.74 -6.50
N SER A 223 4.43 1.87 -6.46
CA SER A 223 4.51 2.88 -7.51
C SER A 223 5.91 3.47 -7.55
N ARG A 224 6.55 3.49 -8.73
CA ARG A 224 7.93 3.97 -8.92
C ARG A 224 8.01 5.42 -9.35
N ASP A 225 7.02 5.89 -10.07
CA ASP A 225 6.89 7.25 -10.58
C ASP A 225 5.93 8.13 -9.78
N GLY A 226 5.27 7.55 -8.77
CA GLY A 226 4.27 8.21 -7.96
C GLY A 226 2.85 8.16 -8.50
N LYS A 227 2.60 7.73 -9.73
CA LYS A 227 1.26 7.58 -10.28
C LYS A 227 0.56 6.34 -9.70
N LEU A 228 -0.76 6.34 -9.74
CA LEU A 228 -1.55 5.15 -9.50
C LEU A 228 -1.36 4.19 -10.69
N GLY A 229 -0.91 2.98 -10.39
CA GLY A 229 -0.64 1.96 -11.40
C GLY A 229 -1.88 1.17 -11.81
N SER A 230 -1.77 0.37 -12.87
CA SER A 230 -2.84 -0.54 -13.31
C SER A 230 -3.05 -1.70 -12.34
N ALA A 231 -4.28 -2.20 -12.24
CA ALA A 231 -4.62 -3.32 -11.38
C ALA A 231 -3.98 -4.65 -11.83
N LYS A 232 -3.56 -5.45 -10.85
CA LYS A 232 -3.11 -6.84 -11.00
C LYS A 232 -4.16 -7.76 -10.38
N ILE A 233 -4.84 -8.52 -11.21
CA ILE A 233 -6.07 -9.21 -10.86
C ILE A 233 -5.90 -10.62 -10.29
N GLY A 234 -4.70 -11.23 -10.34
CA GLY A 234 -4.52 -12.65 -10.03
C GLY A 234 -5.04 -13.10 -8.67
N LEU A 235 -4.76 -12.34 -7.60
CA LEU A 235 -5.27 -12.64 -6.26
C LEU A 235 -6.78 -12.40 -6.15
N LEU A 236 -7.31 -11.40 -6.83
CA LEU A 236 -8.73 -11.12 -6.82
C LEU A 236 -9.51 -12.24 -7.55
N ASP A 237 -9.00 -12.79 -8.66
CA ASP A 237 -9.58 -13.95 -9.34
C ASP A 237 -9.67 -15.16 -8.39
N TYR A 238 -8.59 -15.46 -7.65
CA TYR A 238 -8.58 -16.55 -6.67
C TYR A 238 -9.61 -16.34 -5.57
N LEU A 239 -9.68 -15.13 -5.03
CA LEU A 239 -10.62 -14.78 -3.98
C LEU A 239 -12.07 -14.87 -4.46
N LEU A 240 -12.36 -14.35 -5.66
CA LEU A 240 -13.70 -14.42 -6.25
C LEU A 240 -14.14 -15.87 -6.51
N GLY A 241 -13.22 -16.80 -6.68
CA GLY A 241 -13.52 -18.22 -6.85
C GLY A 241 -14.39 -18.84 -5.74
N VAL A 242 -14.45 -18.23 -4.53
CA VAL A 242 -15.35 -18.68 -3.46
C VAL A 242 -16.82 -18.39 -3.79
N ALA A 243 -17.12 -17.43 -4.64
CA ALA A 243 -18.46 -17.06 -5.07
C ALA A 243 -19.11 -18.07 -6.02
N ARG A 244 -18.40 -19.17 -6.40
CA ARG A 244 -19.03 -20.36 -6.97
C ARG A 244 -20.09 -20.94 -6.03
N ASP A 245 -19.87 -20.81 -4.73
CA ASP A 245 -20.88 -21.11 -3.72
C ASP A 245 -21.81 -19.91 -3.54
N PRO A 246 -23.11 -20.03 -3.89
CA PRO A 246 -24.08 -18.93 -3.76
C PRO A 246 -24.17 -18.36 -2.33
N ALA A 247 -23.98 -19.20 -1.30
CA ALA A 247 -24.01 -18.77 0.10
C ALA A 247 -22.87 -17.79 0.45
N MET A 248 -21.76 -17.82 -0.29
CA MET A 248 -20.62 -16.93 -0.07
C MET A 248 -20.79 -15.56 -0.74
N ARG A 249 -21.58 -15.44 -1.83
CA ARG A 249 -21.72 -14.22 -2.64
C ARG A 249 -22.14 -13.02 -1.82
N HIS A 250 -23.19 -13.16 -1.02
CA HIS A 250 -23.74 -12.06 -0.22
C HIS A 250 -22.83 -11.62 0.93
N ARG A 251 -21.86 -12.46 1.29
CA ARG A 251 -20.90 -12.16 2.35
C ARG A 251 -19.70 -11.35 1.87
N LEU A 252 -19.40 -11.38 0.57
CA LEU A 252 -18.22 -10.69 0.01
C LEU A 252 -18.44 -9.19 -0.10
N HIS A 253 -17.60 -8.43 0.60
CA HIS A 253 -17.61 -6.96 0.60
C HIS A 253 -16.21 -6.41 0.34
N VAL A 254 -16.12 -5.40 -0.51
CA VAL A 254 -14.90 -4.67 -0.79
C VAL A 254 -14.91 -3.33 -0.08
N VAL A 255 -13.77 -2.98 0.50
CA VAL A 255 -13.51 -1.66 1.09
C VAL A 255 -12.31 -1.04 0.36
N PRO A 256 -12.50 0.01 -0.45
CA PRO A 256 -11.39 0.72 -1.06
C PRO A 256 -10.62 1.51 0.00
N VAL A 257 -9.28 1.50 -0.07
CA VAL A 257 -8.42 2.25 0.85
C VAL A 257 -7.38 3.01 0.06
N ALA A 258 -7.29 4.31 0.30
CA ALA A 258 -6.30 5.16 -0.31
C ALA A 258 -5.22 5.59 0.68
N ILE A 259 -3.97 5.59 0.24
CA ILE A 259 -2.79 5.90 1.05
C ILE A 259 -1.95 6.94 0.34
N ASN A 260 -1.53 7.98 1.06
CA ASN A 260 -0.55 8.94 0.56
C ASN A 260 0.33 9.50 1.68
N TYR A 261 1.48 10.06 1.31
CA TYR A 261 2.52 10.52 2.23
C TYR A 261 3.08 11.89 1.84
N ASP A 262 3.48 12.67 2.83
CA ASP A 262 4.37 13.81 2.63
C ASP A 262 5.79 13.36 2.24
N ARG A 263 6.18 12.16 2.70
CA ARG A 263 7.45 11.54 2.36
C ARG A 263 7.33 10.03 2.38
N VAL A 264 7.60 9.39 1.25
CA VAL A 264 7.76 7.94 1.12
C VAL A 264 9.16 7.55 1.56
N LEU A 265 9.32 6.45 2.31
CA LEU A 265 10.62 6.00 2.82
C LEU A 265 11.57 5.60 1.69
N GLU A 266 11.02 4.99 0.66
CA GLU A 266 11.74 4.39 -0.46
C GLU A 266 11.81 5.28 -1.72
N ASP A 267 11.32 6.52 -1.68
CA ASP A 267 11.15 7.38 -2.86
C ASP A 267 12.39 7.45 -3.78
N ARG A 268 13.57 7.67 -3.22
CA ARG A 268 14.82 7.73 -4.00
C ARG A 268 15.25 6.38 -4.57
N SER A 269 14.95 5.28 -3.88
CA SER A 269 15.27 3.94 -4.40
C SER A 269 14.29 3.51 -5.49
N LEU A 270 13.02 3.93 -5.38
CA LEU A 270 12.01 3.70 -6.41
C LEU A 270 12.33 4.46 -7.71
N LEU A 271 12.73 5.73 -7.60
CA LEU A 271 13.19 6.50 -8.75
C LEU A 271 14.44 5.88 -9.39
N ARG A 272 15.45 5.48 -8.61
CA ARG A 272 16.62 4.77 -9.15
C ARG A 272 16.26 3.44 -9.83
N GLU A 273 15.22 2.74 -9.36
CA GLU A 273 14.72 1.54 -10.03
C GLU A 273 14.04 1.88 -11.36
N LEU A 274 13.37 3.03 -11.45
CA LEU A 274 12.78 3.55 -12.69
C LEU A 274 13.88 3.89 -13.70
N ASP A 275 14.84 4.71 -13.30
CA ASP A 275 16.00 5.09 -14.13
C ASP A 275 16.77 3.86 -14.66
N ALA A 276 16.94 2.83 -13.79
CA ALA A 276 17.63 1.59 -14.18
C ALA A 276 16.84 0.73 -15.18
N ARG A 277 15.54 0.92 -15.31
CA ARG A 277 14.70 0.28 -16.35
C ARG A 277 14.81 1.00 -17.68
N GLU A 278 15.08 2.29 -17.65
CA GLU A 278 15.32 3.16 -18.82
C GLU A 278 16.75 3.03 -19.36
N GLY A 279 17.55 2.08 -18.86
CA GLY A 279 18.88 1.75 -19.38
C GLY A 279 20.06 2.38 -18.62
N HIS A 280 19.82 3.11 -17.55
CA HIS A 280 20.90 3.69 -16.75
C HIS A 280 21.56 2.65 -15.83
N GLN A 281 22.89 2.73 -15.69
CA GLN A 281 23.68 1.76 -14.88
C GLN A 281 23.34 1.87 -13.38
N ARG A 282 23.15 0.74 -12.74
CA ARG A 282 22.98 0.68 -11.28
C ARG A 282 24.32 0.91 -10.58
N PRO A 283 24.36 1.74 -9.53
CA PRO A 283 25.59 1.87 -8.73
C PRO A 283 25.99 0.52 -8.11
N PRO A 284 27.30 0.25 -7.95
CA PRO A 284 27.80 -0.98 -7.34
C PRO A 284 27.18 -1.24 -5.96
N ARG A 285 27.05 -2.52 -5.57
CA ARG A 285 26.40 -2.94 -4.31
C ARG A 285 27.07 -2.33 -3.06
N TYR A 286 28.39 -2.15 -3.05
CA TYR A 286 29.12 -1.56 -1.92
C TYR A 286 28.77 -0.07 -1.73
N VAL A 287 28.53 0.67 -2.81
CA VAL A 287 28.09 2.09 -2.74
C VAL A 287 26.68 2.17 -2.13
N GLN A 288 25.79 1.28 -2.56
CA GLN A 288 24.46 1.19 -2.00
C GLN A 288 24.49 0.85 -0.49
N LEU A 289 25.34 -0.08 -0.08
CA LEU A 289 25.53 -0.45 1.32
C LEU A 289 26.07 0.73 2.15
N ALA A 290 27.09 1.41 1.64
CA ALA A 290 27.68 2.58 2.30
C ALA A 290 26.66 3.72 2.49
N GLU A 291 25.82 3.98 1.47
CA GLU A 291 24.74 4.97 1.57
C GLU A 291 23.73 4.61 2.67
N VAL A 292 23.38 3.33 2.77
CA VAL A 292 22.46 2.82 3.78
C VAL A 292 23.03 2.94 5.17
N LEU A 293 24.26 2.50 5.37
CA LEU A 293 24.96 2.60 6.67
C LEU A 293 25.08 4.06 7.10
N ARG A 294 25.46 4.95 6.18
CA ARG A 294 25.51 6.39 6.41
C ARG A 294 24.15 6.96 6.77
N TYR A 295 23.09 6.53 6.08
CA TYR A 295 21.71 6.94 6.36
C TYR A 295 21.25 6.49 7.74
N VAL A 296 21.49 5.22 8.10
CA VAL A 296 21.14 4.66 9.42
C VAL A 296 21.91 5.41 10.51
N TRP A 297 23.23 5.53 10.37
CA TRP A 297 24.08 6.25 11.32
C TRP A 297 23.60 7.68 11.56
N TRP A 298 23.39 8.44 10.46
CA TRP A 298 22.97 9.82 10.53
C TRP A 298 21.59 10.00 11.19
N ASN A 299 20.66 9.11 10.92
CA ASN A 299 19.33 9.16 11.52
C ASN A 299 19.34 8.71 12.98
N THR A 300 20.13 7.72 13.35
CA THR A 300 20.33 7.28 14.73
C THR A 300 20.98 8.39 15.56
N ALA A 301 22.02 9.02 15.04
CA ALA A 301 22.66 10.16 15.70
C ALA A 301 21.69 11.33 15.95
N ARG A 302 20.81 11.64 14.98
CA ARG A 302 19.76 12.66 15.15
C ARG A 302 18.70 12.28 16.18
N LEU A 303 18.33 11.00 16.23
CA LEU A 303 17.38 10.49 17.23
C LEU A 303 17.96 10.62 18.64
N VAL A 304 19.19 10.19 18.84
CA VAL A 304 19.91 10.29 20.12
C VAL A 304 20.12 11.75 20.52
N ALA A 305 20.47 12.62 19.57
CA ALA A 305 20.66 14.07 19.81
C ALA A 305 19.34 14.84 19.98
N ARG A 306 18.17 14.19 20.03
CA ARG A 306 16.84 14.80 20.06
C ARG A 306 16.58 15.82 18.94
N ARG A 307 17.34 15.74 17.84
CA ARG A 307 17.20 16.57 16.64
C ARG A 307 16.38 15.89 15.53
N TRP A 308 15.70 14.80 15.86
CA TRP A 308 14.86 14.06 14.93
C TRP A 308 13.66 14.90 14.48
N LYS A 309 13.46 14.97 13.16
CA LYS A 309 12.30 15.61 12.56
C LYS A 309 11.47 14.56 11.85
N ARG A 310 10.18 14.51 12.14
CA ARG A 310 9.23 13.60 11.47
C ARG A 310 9.20 13.87 9.97
N TYR A 311 8.85 12.84 9.21
CA TYR A 311 8.75 12.85 7.75
C TYR A 311 7.42 13.43 7.22
N GLY A 312 6.77 14.25 8.01
CA GLY A 312 5.48 14.82 7.66
C GLY A 312 4.32 13.87 8.01
N ARG A 313 3.32 13.85 7.15
CA ARG A 313 2.11 13.03 7.35
C ARG A 313 2.17 11.73 6.57
N ALA A 314 1.53 10.69 7.14
CA ALA A 314 1.07 9.49 6.48
C ALA A 314 -0.45 9.48 6.59
N SER A 315 -1.15 9.53 5.47
CA SER A 315 -2.60 9.68 5.42
C SER A 315 -3.25 8.45 4.81
N VAL A 316 -4.29 7.97 5.47
CA VAL A 316 -5.11 6.83 5.03
C VAL A 316 -6.55 7.29 4.97
N VAL A 317 -7.20 7.07 3.83
CA VAL A 317 -8.65 7.25 3.69
C VAL A 317 -9.28 5.89 3.43
N ILE A 318 -10.24 5.54 4.25
CA ILE A 318 -11.02 4.31 4.14
C ILE A 318 -12.32 4.67 3.45
N GLY A 319 -12.54 4.11 2.27
CA GLY A 319 -13.73 4.35 1.47
C GLY A 319 -14.94 3.57 1.97
N GLU A 320 -16.09 3.86 1.37
CA GLU A 320 -17.34 3.20 1.70
C GLU A 320 -17.32 1.74 1.24
N PRO A 321 -17.72 0.79 2.10
CA PRO A 321 -17.86 -0.61 1.76
C PRO A 321 -18.95 -0.82 0.69
N PHE A 322 -18.73 -1.78 -0.20
CA PHE A 322 -19.78 -2.21 -1.13
C PHE A 322 -19.78 -3.73 -1.30
N PRO A 323 -20.98 -4.34 -1.49
CA PRO A 323 -21.12 -5.77 -1.72
C PRO A 323 -20.69 -6.15 -3.14
N LEU A 324 -20.11 -7.34 -3.30
CA LEU A 324 -19.77 -7.90 -4.61
C LEU A 324 -20.93 -8.68 -5.26
N ALA A 325 -21.94 -9.06 -4.50
CA ALA A 325 -23.07 -9.83 -5.03
C ALA A 325 -23.77 -9.16 -6.23
N PRO A 326 -24.11 -7.86 -6.21
CA PRO A 326 -24.76 -7.24 -7.36
C PRO A 326 -23.96 -7.30 -8.65
N TRP A 327 -22.62 -7.15 -8.53
CA TRP A 327 -21.73 -7.29 -9.69
C TRP A 327 -21.69 -8.73 -10.19
N LEU A 328 -21.56 -9.71 -9.30
CA LEU A 328 -21.57 -11.14 -9.65
C LEU A 328 -22.87 -11.54 -10.34
N ASP A 329 -24.01 -11.11 -9.79
CA ASP A 329 -25.34 -11.40 -10.35
C ASP A 329 -25.53 -10.75 -11.75
N GLN A 330 -24.96 -9.57 -11.96
CA GLN A 330 -24.93 -8.93 -13.26
C GLN A 330 -24.08 -9.76 -14.24
N GLN A 331 -22.89 -10.19 -13.85
CA GLN A 331 -22.03 -11.00 -14.72
C GLN A 331 -22.69 -12.32 -15.08
N ASP A 332 -23.38 -12.97 -14.15
CA ASP A 332 -24.09 -14.23 -14.41
C ASP A 332 -25.24 -14.04 -15.40
N ARG A 333 -26.01 -12.93 -15.29
CA ARG A 333 -27.05 -12.60 -16.28
C ARG A 333 -26.48 -12.38 -17.68
N GLU A 334 -25.30 -11.75 -17.79
CA GLU A 334 -24.67 -11.44 -19.06
C GLU A 334 -24.01 -12.65 -19.73
N THR A 335 -23.58 -13.65 -18.96
CA THR A 335 -22.72 -14.73 -19.45
C THR A 335 -23.30 -16.14 -19.28
N GLY A 336 -24.43 -16.27 -18.57
CA GLY A 336 -24.95 -17.58 -18.14
C GLY A 336 -24.20 -18.18 -16.96
N GLY A 337 -23.24 -17.43 -16.37
CA GLY A 337 -22.43 -17.83 -15.23
C GLY A 337 -20.97 -17.40 -15.38
N ILE A 338 -20.50 -16.45 -14.55
CA ILE A 338 -19.13 -15.92 -14.67
C ILE A 338 -18.04 -16.99 -14.49
N PHE A 339 -18.34 -18.07 -13.79
CA PHE A 339 -17.40 -19.17 -13.56
C PHE A 339 -17.49 -20.27 -14.61
N GLU A 340 -18.48 -20.23 -15.51
CA GLU A 340 -18.68 -21.20 -16.60
C GLU A 340 -18.03 -20.73 -17.90
N ILE A 341 -17.74 -19.44 -18.04
CA ILE A 341 -17.01 -18.89 -19.19
C ILE A 341 -15.51 -19.21 -19.12
N SER A 342 -14.82 -19.06 -20.23
CA SER A 342 -13.38 -19.26 -20.30
C SER A 342 -12.63 -18.35 -19.33
N ARG A 343 -11.51 -18.85 -18.79
CA ARG A 343 -10.68 -18.06 -17.86
C ARG A 343 -10.22 -16.73 -18.45
N PRO A 344 -9.76 -16.62 -19.71
CA PRO A 344 -9.39 -15.32 -20.29
C PRO A 344 -10.55 -14.31 -20.32
N GLU A 345 -11.76 -14.75 -20.63
CA GLU A 345 -12.93 -13.87 -20.64
C GLU A 345 -13.31 -13.44 -19.22
N ARG A 346 -13.28 -14.35 -18.25
CA ARG A 346 -13.49 -14.04 -16.83
C ARG A 346 -12.47 -13.00 -16.34
N LEU A 347 -11.19 -13.17 -16.68
CA LEU A 347 -10.14 -12.23 -16.27
C LEU A 347 -10.36 -10.83 -16.84
N LYS A 348 -10.87 -10.69 -18.09
CA LYS A 348 -11.24 -9.37 -18.65
C LYS A 348 -12.34 -8.69 -17.82
N ARG A 349 -13.33 -9.44 -17.34
CA ARG A 349 -14.41 -8.91 -16.51
C ARG A 349 -13.92 -8.51 -15.12
N ILE A 350 -13.07 -9.34 -14.52
CA ILE A 350 -12.43 -9.02 -13.22
C ILE A 350 -11.50 -7.80 -13.37
N GLN A 351 -10.85 -7.61 -14.52
CA GLN A 351 -10.06 -6.40 -14.78
C GLN A 351 -10.95 -5.15 -14.74
N ARG A 352 -12.11 -5.15 -15.39
CA ARG A 352 -13.06 -4.00 -15.32
C ARG A 352 -13.53 -3.72 -13.90
N LEU A 353 -13.82 -4.76 -13.10
CA LEU A 353 -14.12 -4.58 -11.68
C LEU A 353 -12.96 -3.92 -10.95
N SER A 354 -11.74 -4.42 -11.17
CA SER A 354 -10.55 -3.90 -10.51
C SER A 354 -10.25 -2.46 -10.89
N ASP A 355 -10.47 -2.11 -12.16
CA ASP A 355 -10.30 -0.73 -12.66
C ASP A 355 -11.33 0.20 -12.02
N SER A 356 -12.61 -0.22 -11.88
CA SER A 356 -13.62 0.56 -11.17
C SER A 356 -13.31 0.75 -9.68
N VAL A 357 -12.66 -0.23 -9.04
CA VAL A 357 -12.18 -0.09 -7.66
C VAL A 357 -10.99 0.86 -7.59
N LEU A 358 -10.08 0.82 -8.56
CA LEU A 358 -8.97 1.78 -8.65
C LEU A 358 -9.48 3.22 -8.83
N GLU A 359 -10.52 3.44 -9.62
CA GLU A 359 -11.17 4.74 -9.74
C GLU A 359 -11.75 5.23 -8.41
N ARG A 360 -12.40 4.34 -7.65
CA ARG A 360 -12.87 4.67 -6.29
C ARG A 360 -11.73 4.98 -5.33
N ILE A 361 -10.60 4.27 -5.42
CA ILE A 361 -9.39 4.56 -4.64
C ILE A 361 -8.81 5.91 -5.07
N ALA A 362 -8.70 6.16 -6.38
CA ALA A 362 -8.21 7.42 -6.94
C ALA A 362 -9.00 8.62 -6.40
N ALA A 363 -10.33 8.54 -6.42
CA ALA A 363 -11.21 9.61 -5.95
C ALA A 363 -11.02 9.99 -4.46
N ILE A 364 -10.49 9.07 -3.66
CA ILE A 364 -10.27 9.29 -2.22
C ILE A 364 -8.79 9.38 -1.83
N ILE A 365 -7.85 9.46 -2.79
CA ILE A 365 -6.43 9.64 -2.48
C ILE A 365 -6.24 10.97 -1.71
N PRO A 366 -5.67 10.93 -0.48
CA PRO A 366 -5.53 12.13 0.32
C PRO A 366 -4.48 13.07 -0.27
N VAL A 367 -4.87 14.33 -0.47
CA VAL A 367 -3.97 15.41 -0.89
C VAL A 367 -3.23 15.94 0.32
N THR A 368 -1.92 15.73 0.36
CA THR A 368 -1.06 16.23 1.44
C THR A 368 -0.42 17.58 1.07
N PRO A 369 0.05 18.37 2.03
CA PRO A 369 0.72 19.62 1.75
C PRO A 369 1.88 19.50 0.75
N VAL A 370 2.67 18.43 0.86
CA VAL A 370 3.82 18.20 -0.05
C VAL A 370 3.35 17.86 -1.46
N THR A 371 2.31 17.04 -1.61
CA THR A 371 1.81 16.67 -2.94
C THR A 371 1.20 17.85 -3.68
N LEU A 372 0.44 18.73 -2.96
CA LEU A 372 -0.10 19.95 -3.52
C LEU A 372 1.00 20.93 -3.94
N ALA A 373 1.99 21.17 -3.06
CA ALA A 373 3.12 22.07 -3.40
C ALA A 373 3.94 21.51 -4.57
N CYS A 374 4.19 20.20 -4.62
CA CYS A 374 4.90 19.58 -5.74
C CYS A 374 4.12 19.68 -7.06
N ALA A 375 2.79 19.51 -7.04
CA ALA A 375 1.94 19.69 -8.21
C ALA A 375 2.01 21.15 -8.71
N ALA A 376 1.92 22.12 -7.81
CA ALA A 376 2.07 23.52 -8.16
C ALA A 376 3.46 23.83 -8.75
N ILE A 377 4.54 23.35 -8.13
CA ILE A 377 5.91 23.52 -8.64
C ILE A 377 6.08 22.91 -10.04
N GLN A 378 5.51 21.72 -10.26
CA GLN A 378 5.60 21.02 -11.55
C GLN A 378 4.89 21.75 -12.68
N SER A 379 3.92 22.61 -12.39
CA SER A 379 3.22 23.42 -13.40
C SER A 379 4.04 24.58 -13.95
N PHE A 380 5.22 24.88 -13.38
CA PHE A 380 6.15 25.89 -13.88
C PHE A 380 7.30 25.26 -14.67
N ASP A 381 7.60 25.81 -15.84
CA ASP A 381 8.64 25.28 -16.72
C ASP A 381 10.06 25.65 -16.30
N GLY A 382 10.23 26.78 -15.58
CA GLY A 382 11.53 27.28 -15.14
C GLY A 382 12.09 26.62 -13.88
N ASP A 383 13.37 26.87 -13.60
CA ASP A 383 14.04 26.42 -12.37
C ASP A 383 13.88 27.40 -11.20
N PHE A 384 13.13 28.48 -11.38
CA PHE A 384 12.81 29.45 -10.33
C PHE A 384 11.33 29.79 -10.35
N VAL A 385 10.74 29.91 -9.17
CA VAL A 385 9.36 30.36 -8.97
C VAL A 385 9.31 31.39 -7.85
N SER A 386 8.61 32.51 -8.07
CA SER A 386 8.39 33.49 -7.01
C SER A 386 7.48 32.90 -5.91
N HIS A 387 7.66 33.39 -4.68
CA HIS A 387 6.77 32.96 -3.58
C HIS A 387 5.30 33.24 -3.92
N THR A 388 5.00 34.44 -4.39
CA THR A 388 3.63 34.85 -4.72
C THR A 388 3.02 33.96 -5.82
N SER A 389 3.74 33.68 -6.91
CA SER A 389 3.26 32.84 -8.00
C SER A 389 3.00 31.40 -7.52
N LEU A 390 3.89 30.88 -6.67
CA LEU A 390 3.72 29.52 -6.12
C LEU A 390 2.49 29.43 -5.20
N ILE A 391 2.29 30.40 -4.31
CA ILE A 391 1.13 30.45 -3.42
C ILE A 391 -0.17 30.61 -4.20
N SER A 392 -0.20 31.51 -5.21
CA SER A 392 -1.36 31.68 -6.08
C SER A 392 -1.71 30.38 -6.82
N ARG A 393 -0.70 29.69 -7.39
CA ARG A 393 -0.91 28.40 -8.06
C ARG A 393 -1.41 27.30 -7.11
N MET A 394 -0.87 27.25 -5.91
CA MET A 394 -1.38 26.31 -4.88
C MET A 394 -2.82 26.62 -4.49
N ALA A 395 -3.20 27.90 -4.42
CA ALA A 395 -4.57 28.30 -4.14
C ALA A 395 -5.54 27.89 -5.25
N GLU A 396 -5.18 28.17 -6.52
CA GLU A 396 -5.96 27.74 -7.68
C GLU A 396 -6.18 26.22 -7.71
N MET A 397 -5.12 25.44 -7.51
CA MET A 397 -5.22 23.97 -7.46
C MET A 397 -6.04 23.49 -6.27
N ARG A 398 -5.91 24.13 -5.11
CA ARG A 398 -6.75 23.83 -3.94
C ARG A 398 -8.22 24.03 -4.24
N ASP A 399 -8.58 25.15 -4.89
CA ASP A 399 -9.98 25.48 -5.18
C ASP A 399 -10.59 24.46 -6.15
N VAL A 400 -9.86 24.03 -7.18
CA VAL A 400 -10.27 22.92 -8.05
C VAL A 400 -10.43 21.60 -7.26
N LEU A 401 -9.52 21.29 -6.36
CA LEU A 401 -9.62 20.09 -5.52
C LEU A 401 -10.81 20.16 -4.55
N HIS A 402 -11.20 21.36 -4.09
CA HIS A 402 -12.40 21.57 -3.30
C HIS A 402 -13.67 21.33 -4.11
N GLU A 403 -13.74 21.82 -5.35
CA GLU A 403 -14.87 21.57 -6.26
C GLU A 403 -15.05 20.09 -6.57
N LEU A 404 -13.94 19.36 -6.72
CA LEU A 404 -13.92 17.90 -6.91
C LEU A 404 -14.19 17.10 -5.62
N ASN A 405 -14.42 17.76 -4.48
CA ASN A 405 -14.53 17.13 -3.17
C ASN A 405 -13.34 16.22 -2.80
N ALA A 406 -12.14 16.55 -3.30
CA ALA A 406 -10.94 15.81 -2.99
C ALA A 406 -10.63 15.80 -1.48
N ARG A 407 -10.08 14.71 -0.98
CA ARG A 407 -9.74 14.54 0.43
C ARG A 407 -8.45 15.28 0.77
N MET A 408 -8.56 16.49 1.25
CA MET A 408 -7.42 17.31 1.63
C MET A 408 -7.12 17.20 3.13
N VAL A 409 -5.87 16.93 3.46
CA VAL A 409 -5.41 16.73 4.87
C VAL A 409 -5.53 18.02 5.70
N HIS A 410 -5.54 19.19 5.07
CA HIS A 410 -5.72 20.51 5.70
C HIS A 410 -6.71 21.36 4.89
N ARG A 411 -7.94 20.87 4.79
CA ARG A 411 -8.97 21.47 3.93
C ARG A 411 -9.20 22.94 4.24
N ASP A 412 -9.32 23.29 5.51
CA ASP A 412 -9.71 24.63 5.98
C ASP A 412 -8.52 25.51 6.37
N GLY A 413 -7.30 25.08 6.08
CA GLY A 413 -6.08 25.82 6.39
C GLY A 413 -5.83 26.98 5.39
N ALA A 414 -5.27 28.09 5.88
CA ALA A 414 -4.73 29.12 5.00
C ALA A 414 -3.65 28.51 4.08
N ILE A 415 -3.60 28.96 2.84
CA ILE A 415 -2.69 28.37 1.85
C ILE A 415 -1.22 28.53 2.23
N ASP A 416 -0.87 29.65 2.88
CA ASP A 416 0.47 29.89 3.41
C ASP A 416 0.86 28.88 4.49
N ASP A 417 -0.05 28.55 5.40
CA ASP A 417 0.16 27.51 6.42
C ASP A 417 0.35 26.12 5.81
N ILE A 418 -0.39 25.83 4.74
CA ILE A 418 -0.24 24.57 3.99
C ILE A 418 1.12 24.53 3.32
N PHE A 419 1.55 25.64 2.69
CA PHE A 419 2.87 25.74 2.07
C PHE A 419 3.98 25.64 3.11
N ASP A 420 3.88 26.30 4.24
CA ASP A 420 4.88 26.25 5.32
C ASP A 420 5.12 24.82 5.84
N ARG A 421 4.07 24.00 5.86
CA ARG A 421 4.18 22.57 6.19
C ARG A 421 4.94 21.81 5.10
N ALA A 422 4.61 22.07 3.83
CA ALA A 422 5.31 21.50 2.69
C ALA A 422 6.76 21.98 2.63
N TRP A 423 7.00 23.28 2.79
CA TRP A 423 8.31 23.91 2.74
C TRP A 423 9.34 23.23 3.63
N ARG A 424 8.94 22.89 4.87
CA ARG A 424 9.85 22.20 5.82
C ARG A 424 10.38 20.90 5.22
N MET A 425 9.53 20.15 4.50
CA MET A 425 9.89 18.89 3.86
C MET A 425 10.70 19.12 2.59
N LEU A 426 10.25 20.02 1.72
CA LEU A 426 10.90 20.35 0.46
C LEU A 426 12.34 20.85 0.68
N ARG A 427 12.54 21.73 1.68
CA ARG A 427 13.87 22.23 2.08
C ARG A 427 14.73 21.11 2.67
N MET A 428 14.17 20.29 3.59
CA MET A 428 14.90 19.19 4.22
C MET A 428 15.38 18.16 3.17
N ARG A 429 14.61 17.98 2.12
CA ARG A 429 14.89 17.04 1.02
C ARG A 429 15.74 17.67 -0.08
N ARG A 430 16.06 18.96 0.01
CA ARG A 430 16.76 19.74 -1.01
C ARG A 430 16.03 19.75 -2.36
N MET A 431 14.71 19.71 -2.34
CA MET A 431 13.89 19.84 -3.55
C MET A 431 13.80 21.29 -3.99
N LEU A 432 13.71 22.20 -3.02
CA LEU A 432 13.72 23.64 -3.21
C LEU A 432 14.80 24.31 -2.34
N ALA A 433 15.37 25.39 -2.85
CA ALA A 433 16.23 26.32 -2.12
C ALA A 433 15.60 27.72 -2.17
N LYS A 434 15.58 28.45 -1.04
CA LYS A 434 15.11 29.84 -1.00
C LYS A 434 16.15 30.74 -1.67
N VAL A 435 15.72 31.54 -2.63
CA VAL A 435 16.56 32.50 -3.37
C VAL A 435 15.79 33.80 -3.48
N GLY A 436 16.27 34.88 -2.84
CA GLY A 436 15.55 36.15 -2.78
C GLY A 436 14.10 36.01 -2.32
N ALA A 437 13.17 36.53 -3.14
CA ALA A 437 11.73 36.48 -2.87
C ALA A 437 11.05 35.22 -3.43
N GLY A 438 11.81 34.18 -3.80
CA GLY A 438 11.25 32.95 -4.37
C GLY A 438 12.08 31.71 -4.04
N TYR A 439 11.93 30.70 -4.89
CA TYR A 439 12.51 29.38 -4.71
C TYR A 439 13.14 28.88 -6.00
N ALA A 440 14.37 28.39 -5.89
CA ALA A 440 15.01 27.65 -6.96
C ALA A 440 14.67 26.16 -6.84
N ILE A 441 14.30 25.54 -7.94
CA ILE A 441 14.04 24.12 -8.06
C ILE A 441 15.37 23.43 -8.40
N LEU A 442 15.83 22.54 -7.54
CA LEU A 442 17.11 21.87 -7.77
C LEU A 442 16.95 20.76 -8.81
N ALA A 443 17.55 20.93 -9.98
CA ALA A 443 17.42 20.06 -11.16
C ALA A 443 17.60 18.56 -10.80
N ALA A 444 18.62 18.23 -9.99
CA ALA A 444 18.88 16.86 -9.55
C ALA A 444 17.73 16.22 -8.73
N ASN A 445 16.79 17.02 -8.22
CA ASN A 445 15.65 16.54 -7.45
C ASN A 445 14.30 16.80 -8.14
N ARG A 446 14.27 17.25 -9.39
CA ARG A 446 13.04 17.36 -10.19
C ARG A 446 12.28 16.04 -10.29
N PRO A 447 12.92 14.88 -10.51
CA PRO A 447 12.20 13.59 -10.50
C PRO A 447 11.47 13.32 -9.18
N LEU A 448 12.02 13.83 -8.07
CA LEU A 448 11.39 13.68 -6.76
C LEU A 448 10.17 14.60 -6.60
N VAL A 449 10.22 15.83 -7.16
CA VAL A 449 9.05 16.72 -7.24
C VAL A 449 7.95 16.06 -8.07
N SER A 450 8.28 15.54 -9.23
CA SER A 450 7.34 14.82 -10.11
C SER A 450 6.74 13.61 -9.43
N TYR A 451 7.52 12.84 -8.68
CA TYR A 451 7.04 11.68 -7.93
C TYR A 451 5.90 12.03 -6.96
N TYR A 452 6.01 13.15 -6.24
CA TYR A 452 4.97 13.58 -5.30
C TYR A 452 3.79 14.23 -6.02
N ALA A 453 4.03 15.04 -7.04
CA ALA A 453 2.99 15.65 -7.86
C ALA A 453 2.12 14.59 -8.56
N ASN A 454 2.75 13.56 -9.11
CA ASN A 454 2.09 12.46 -9.80
C ASN A 454 1.08 11.71 -8.93
N SER A 455 1.23 11.74 -7.60
CA SER A 455 0.31 11.05 -6.69
C SER A 455 -1.12 11.62 -6.71
N ILE A 456 -1.27 12.88 -7.14
CA ILE A 456 -2.56 13.58 -7.26
C ILE A 456 -2.83 14.08 -8.68
N ALA A 457 -1.97 13.74 -9.65
CA ALA A 457 -2.07 14.23 -11.03
C ALA A 457 -3.42 13.84 -11.68
N HIS A 458 -3.97 12.67 -11.34
CA HIS A 458 -5.28 12.21 -11.83
C HIS A 458 -6.44 13.10 -11.38
N LEU A 459 -6.30 13.86 -10.27
CA LEU A 459 -7.28 14.83 -9.80
C LEU A 459 -7.11 16.19 -10.49
N LEU A 460 -5.92 16.51 -10.96
CA LEU A 460 -5.55 17.82 -11.49
C LEU A 460 -5.26 17.80 -13.01
N GLY A 461 -5.36 16.64 -13.69
CA GLY A 461 -4.96 16.48 -15.07
C GLY A 461 -5.46 17.57 -16.03
N PRO A 462 -6.79 17.77 -16.15
CA PRO A 462 -7.33 18.79 -17.07
C PRO A 462 -6.94 20.21 -16.68
N PHE A 463 -6.91 20.51 -15.39
CA PHE A 463 -6.53 21.83 -14.87
C PHE A 463 -5.03 22.10 -15.08
N ALA A 464 -4.17 21.13 -14.80
CA ALA A 464 -2.74 21.26 -14.98
C ALA A 464 -2.37 21.49 -16.45
N GLU A 465 -3.03 20.81 -17.39
CA GLU A 465 -2.86 21.03 -18.83
C GLU A 465 -3.32 22.43 -19.25
N GLY A 466 -4.48 22.88 -18.81
CA GLY A 466 -5.00 24.21 -19.12
C GLY A 466 -4.14 25.34 -18.58
N VAL A 467 -3.57 25.18 -17.38
CA VAL A 467 -2.66 26.16 -16.78
C VAL A 467 -1.34 26.21 -17.54
N ARG A 468 -0.75 25.07 -17.91
CA ARG A 468 0.46 25.03 -18.73
C ARG A 468 0.27 25.69 -20.08
N ALA A 469 -0.87 25.45 -20.72
CA ALA A 469 -1.21 26.10 -21.98
C ALA A 469 -1.29 27.64 -21.86
N ARG A 470 -1.86 28.16 -20.77
CA ARG A 470 -1.90 29.62 -20.52
C ARG A 470 -0.53 30.20 -20.24
N ASP A 471 0.32 29.52 -19.48
CA ASP A 471 1.66 29.99 -19.13
C ASP A 471 2.63 29.95 -20.32
N SER A 472 2.35 29.13 -21.34
CA SER A 472 3.12 29.07 -22.58
C SER A 472 2.73 30.12 -23.62
N LEU A 473 1.62 30.85 -23.41
CA LEU A 473 1.24 31.95 -24.31
C LEU A 473 2.16 33.16 -24.13
N PRO A 474 2.54 33.86 -25.23
CA PRO A 474 3.31 35.09 -25.16
C PRO A 474 2.61 36.15 -24.30
N ALA A 475 3.40 37.00 -23.62
CA ALA A 475 2.88 37.99 -22.66
C ALA A 475 1.84 39.00 -23.28
N LEU A 476 1.82 39.13 -24.60
CA LEU A 476 0.88 39.98 -25.35
C LEU A 476 -0.56 39.43 -25.35
N GLU A 477 -0.77 38.13 -25.23
CA GLU A 477 -2.12 37.52 -25.18
C GLU A 477 -2.71 37.39 -23.77
N ARG A 478 -1.92 37.65 -22.73
CA ARG A 478 -2.36 37.61 -21.34
C ARG A 478 -3.15 38.83 -20.89
N GLY A 479 -3.16 39.91 -21.68
CA GLY A 479 -3.81 41.18 -21.35
C GLY A 479 -5.19 41.43 -21.95
N GLY A 480 -5.83 40.43 -22.55
CA GLY A 480 -7.02 40.64 -23.40
C GLY A 480 -8.35 40.14 -22.88
N PHE A 481 -8.53 39.96 -21.58
CA PHE A 481 -9.88 39.78 -21.00
C PHE A 481 -9.94 40.49 -19.64
N GLY A 482 -10.24 41.80 -19.70
CA GLY A 482 -10.73 42.62 -18.62
C GLY A 482 -12.26 42.62 -18.58
#